data_2f9db2b48e55adee8dfcb2ce4a95a106
#
_entry.id   2f9db2b48e55adee8dfcb2ce4a95a106
#
_cell.length_a   1.000
_cell.length_b   1.000
_cell.length_c   1.000
_cell.angle_alpha   90.00
_cell.angle_beta   90.00
_cell.angle_gamma   90.00
#
_symmetry.space_group_name_H-M   'P 1'
#
loop_
_entity.id
_entity.type
_entity.pdbx_description
1 polymer ?
#
loop_
_entity_poly.entity_id
_entity_poly.type
_entity_poly.pdbx_seq_one_letter_code
_entity_poly.pdbx_strand_id
1 'polypeptide(L)'
;TILCVISIIICNRRIKKNASQKLYTEITETPKNNVGLLLGTSPKLKNGNNNLYFDYRIFATLELYKAGKINYILISGDNRKENYNEPEEMKKALMQRGVSEKYIYLDYAGFRTLDSVVRAKEVFGQSRLTIISQRFHNERAIYLAEKNGINAIGYNAKDVNAYSGLKTNIRELFARVKMFIDLAINKQPHFLGDKIIIGK
;
A
#
# COMPACT_ATOMS: atom_id res chain seq x y z
N THR A 1 20.01 16.87 -17.12
CA THR A 1 18.65 17.41 -16.84
C THR A 1 17.59 16.78 -17.77
N ILE A 2 17.79 16.77 -19.09
CA ILE A 2 16.82 16.18 -20.07
C ILE A 2 16.63 14.67 -19.83
N LEU A 3 17.69 13.91 -19.61
CA LEU A 3 17.63 12.48 -19.31
C LEU A 3 16.80 12.15 -18.07
N CYS A 4 16.86 12.98 -17.01
CA CYS A 4 16.03 12.80 -15.81
C CYS A 4 14.55 12.99 -16.12
N VAL A 5 14.21 14.01 -16.90
CA VAL A 5 12.80 14.25 -17.29
C VAL A 5 12.26 13.11 -18.14
N ILE A 6 13.03 12.65 -19.12
CA ILE A 6 12.68 11.51 -19.97
C ILE A 6 12.48 10.24 -19.12
N SER A 7 13.39 9.95 -18.18
CA SER A 7 13.29 8.80 -17.28
C SER A 7 12.00 8.86 -16.42
N ILE A 8 11.68 10.02 -15.86
CA ILE A 8 10.44 10.23 -15.09
C ILE A 8 9.21 9.93 -15.96
N ILE A 9 9.18 10.46 -17.19
CA ILE A 9 8.04 10.26 -18.10
C ILE A 9 7.88 8.77 -18.46
N ILE A 10 8.97 8.09 -18.83
CA ILE A 10 8.93 6.68 -19.21
C ILE A 10 8.50 5.81 -18.03
N CYS A 11 9.10 5.98 -16.86
CA CYS A 11 8.75 5.23 -15.65
C CYS A 11 7.29 5.43 -15.29
N ASN A 12 6.81 6.67 -15.31
CA ASN A 12 5.44 7.00 -14.98
C ASN A 12 4.43 6.39 -15.96
N ARG A 13 4.68 6.49 -17.27
CA ARG A 13 3.84 5.88 -18.31
C ARG A 13 3.79 4.35 -18.18
N ARG A 14 4.94 3.72 -17.95
CA ARG A 14 5.04 2.25 -17.81
C ARG A 14 4.23 1.73 -16.62
N ILE A 15 4.34 2.39 -15.46
CA ILE A 15 3.59 2.02 -14.25
C ILE A 15 2.09 2.21 -14.46
N LYS A 16 1.67 3.36 -14.98
CA LYS A 16 0.24 3.63 -15.23
C LYS A 16 -0.36 2.64 -16.22
N LYS A 17 0.32 2.34 -17.31
CA LYS A 17 -0.14 1.34 -18.30
C LYS A 17 -0.27 -0.05 -17.69
N ASN A 18 0.68 -0.48 -16.86
CA ASN A 18 0.65 -1.77 -16.19
C ASN A 18 -0.51 -1.92 -15.22
N ALA A 19 -0.83 -0.86 -14.46
CA ALA A 19 -1.87 -0.87 -13.44
C ALA A 19 -3.29 -0.56 -13.99
N SER A 20 -3.43 -0.08 -15.22
CA SER A 20 -4.67 0.53 -15.74
C SER A 20 -5.92 -0.35 -15.63
N GLN A 21 -5.79 -1.66 -15.80
CA GLN A 21 -6.89 -2.64 -15.73
C GLN A 21 -6.97 -3.37 -14.38
N LYS A 22 -6.19 -2.95 -13.39
CA LYS A 22 -6.08 -3.60 -12.08
C LYS A 22 -6.48 -2.66 -10.93
N LEU A 23 -7.01 -1.49 -11.25
CA LEU A 23 -7.40 -0.46 -10.29
C LEU A 23 -8.91 -0.35 -10.24
N TYR A 24 -9.46 -0.42 -9.04
CA TYR A 24 -10.88 -0.35 -8.76
C TYR A 24 -11.17 0.81 -7.80
N THR A 25 -12.36 1.40 -7.95
CA THR A 25 -12.88 2.45 -7.07
C THR A 25 -14.26 2.06 -6.56
N GLU A 26 -14.99 1.26 -7.37
CA GLU A 26 -16.33 0.80 -7.02
C GLU A 26 -16.28 -0.58 -6.38
N ILE A 27 -16.96 -0.74 -5.25
CA ILE A 27 -17.02 -2.01 -4.49
C ILE A 27 -17.59 -3.14 -5.34
N THR A 28 -18.64 -2.87 -6.10
CA THR A 28 -19.35 -3.88 -6.92
C THR A 28 -18.44 -4.50 -7.97
N GLU A 29 -17.59 -3.70 -8.58
CA GLU A 29 -16.65 -4.12 -9.63
C GLU A 29 -15.39 -4.78 -9.07
N THR A 30 -15.08 -4.57 -7.79
CA THR A 30 -13.85 -5.05 -7.18
C THR A 30 -13.87 -6.57 -7.00
N PRO A 31 -12.95 -7.33 -7.59
CA PRO A 31 -12.83 -8.76 -7.37
C PRO A 31 -12.53 -9.09 -5.89
N LYS A 32 -13.06 -10.23 -5.42
CA LYS A 32 -12.78 -10.72 -4.07
C LYS A 32 -11.37 -11.30 -3.99
N ASN A 33 -10.63 -10.93 -2.93
CA ASN A 33 -9.39 -11.55 -2.50
C ASN A 33 -9.46 -11.90 -1.02
N ASN A 34 -8.67 -12.88 -0.58
CA ASN A 34 -8.68 -13.26 0.84
C ASN A 34 -8.09 -12.16 1.73
N VAL A 35 -7.02 -11.52 1.29
CA VAL A 35 -6.26 -10.53 2.06
C VAL A 35 -6.25 -9.17 1.37
N GLY A 36 -6.57 -8.12 2.14
CA GLY A 36 -6.31 -6.73 1.80
C GLY A 36 -5.01 -6.26 2.40
N LEU A 37 -4.04 -5.84 1.58
CA LEU A 37 -2.80 -5.20 2.01
C LEU A 37 -3.03 -3.69 2.16
N LEU A 38 -3.24 -3.24 3.39
CA LEU A 38 -3.36 -1.83 3.72
C LEU A 38 -1.96 -1.22 3.88
N LEU A 39 -1.60 -0.32 2.97
CA LEU A 39 -0.31 0.37 3.04
C LEU A 39 -0.33 1.48 4.08
N GLY A 40 0.67 1.47 4.97
CA GLY A 40 0.80 2.38 6.10
C GLY A 40 0.95 3.85 5.72
N THR A 41 0.48 4.70 6.61
CA THR A 41 0.71 6.15 6.62
C THR A 41 0.41 6.70 8.02
N SER A 42 1.09 7.78 8.39
CA SER A 42 0.89 8.45 9.68
C SER A 42 -0.52 9.01 9.84
N PRO A 43 -1.14 8.92 11.02
CA PRO A 43 -2.42 9.58 11.32
C PRO A 43 -2.31 11.12 11.36
N LYS A 44 -1.11 11.63 11.60
CA LYS A 44 -0.84 13.08 11.68
C LYS A 44 0.18 13.53 10.64
N LEU A 45 0.00 14.73 10.16
CA LEU A 45 1.01 15.47 9.38
C LEU A 45 2.09 16.06 10.31
N LYS A 46 3.21 16.51 9.74
CA LYS A 46 4.31 17.11 10.51
C LYS A 46 3.90 18.36 11.29
N ASN A 47 2.87 19.07 10.84
CA ASN A 47 2.31 20.25 11.50
C ASN A 47 1.25 19.92 12.58
N GLY A 48 1.06 18.63 12.92
CA GLY A 48 0.10 18.17 13.91
C GLY A 48 -1.33 17.97 13.39
N ASN A 49 -1.67 18.45 12.19
CA ASN A 49 -3.00 18.28 11.61
C ASN A 49 -3.29 16.81 11.25
N ASN A 50 -4.57 16.46 11.16
CA ASN A 50 -4.98 15.14 10.71
C ASN A 50 -4.53 14.88 9.28
N ASN A 51 -4.08 13.67 9.03
CA ASN A 51 -3.68 13.22 7.71
C ASN A 51 -4.85 12.55 6.99
N LEU A 52 -5.50 13.25 6.08
CA LEU A 52 -6.63 12.73 5.34
C LEU A 52 -6.31 11.44 4.54
N TYR A 53 -5.05 11.23 4.15
CA TYR A 53 -4.64 9.97 3.53
C TYR A 53 -4.86 8.77 4.46
N PHE A 54 -4.63 8.95 5.77
CA PHE A 54 -4.89 7.94 6.79
C PHE A 54 -6.38 7.61 6.85
N ASP A 55 -7.24 8.61 7.05
CA ASP A 55 -8.68 8.41 7.18
C ASP A 55 -9.27 7.75 5.93
N TYR A 56 -8.89 8.21 4.74
CA TYR A 56 -9.39 7.66 3.48
C TYR A 56 -8.97 6.19 3.26
N ARG A 57 -7.76 5.80 3.68
CA ARG A 57 -7.34 4.39 3.63
C ARG A 57 -8.12 3.52 4.61
N ILE A 58 -8.35 4.03 5.82
CA ILE A 58 -9.18 3.32 6.81
C ILE A 58 -10.59 3.12 6.26
N PHE A 59 -11.22 4.16 5.70
CA PHE A 59 -12.57 4.04 5.10
C PHE A 59 -12.61 3.03 3.95
N ALA A 60 -11.68 3.11 3.01
CA ALA A 60 -11.58 2.18 1.88
C ALA A 60 -11.41 0.71 2.35
N THR A 61 -10.63 0.50 3.40
CA THR A 61 -10.45 -0.83 4.00
C THR A 61 -11.75 -1.35 4.62
N LEU A 62 -12.47 -0.50 5.34
CA LEU A 62 -13.76 -0.85 5.93
C LEU A 62 -14.83 -1.18 4.89
N GLU A 63 -14.88 -0.43 3.78
CA GLU A 63 -15.79 -0.70 2.67
C GLU A 63 -15.55 -2.11 2.09
N LEU A 64 -14.30 -2.45 1.78
CA LEU A 64 -13.94 -3.77 1.29
C LEU A 64 -14.25 -4.89 2.29
N TYR A 65 -13.92 -4.68 3.56
CA TYR A 65 -14.15 -5.66 4.61
C TYR A 65 -15.65 -5.92 4.83
N LYS A 66 -16.46 -4.85 4.99
CA LYS A 66 -17.92 -4.94 5.19
C LYS A 66 -18.64 -5.54 3.99
N ALA A 67 -18.15 -5.29 2.77
CA ALA A 67 -18.69 -5.88 1.55
C ALA A 67 -18.22 -7.33 1.31
N GLY A 68 -17.41 -7.91 2.20
CA GLY A 68 -16.89 -9.27 2.07
C GLY A 68 -15.92 -9.45 0.89
N LYS A 69 -15.36 -8.35 0.38
CA LYS A 69 -14.37 -8.37 -0.71
C LYS A 69 -12.97 -8.77 -0.21
N ILE A 70 -12.71 -8.62 1.09
CA ILE A 70 -11.55 -9.14 1.81
C ILE A 70 -12.01 -9.80 3.11
N ASN A 71 -11.33 -10.86 3.55
CA ASN A 71 -11.60 -11.54 4.81
C ASN A 71 -10.62 -11.09 5.90
N TYR A 72 -9.38 -10.83 5.54
CA TYR A 72 -8.30 -10.43 6.45
C TYR A 72 -7.63 -9.14 5.96
N ILE A 73 -7.09 -8.40 6.91
CA ILE A 73 -6.41 -7.13 6.67
C ILE A 73 -4.95 -7.29 7.12
N LEU A 74 -4.01 -7.17 6.19
CA LEU A 74 -2.59 -7.07 6.48
C LEU A 74 -2.19 -5.60 6.43
N ILE A 75 -1.84 -5.02 7.56
CA ILE A 75 -1.40 -3.62 7.64
C ILE A 75 0.13 -3.60 7.60
N SER A 76 0.72 -3.00 6.58
CA SER A 76 2.17 -2.92 6.43
C SER A 76 2.64 -1.47 6.45
N GLY A 77 3.49 -1.12 7.40
CA GLY A 77 3.94 0.24 7.61
C GLY A 77 5.24 0.37 8.40
N ASP A 78 5.63 1.61 8.69
CA ASP A 78 6.87 1.97 9.37
C ASP A 78 6.67 2.08 10.88
N ASN A 79 7.59 1.48 11.66
CA ASN A 79 7.65 1.60 13.12
C ASN A 79 9.06 1.94 13.64
N ARG A 80 9.96 2.43 12.78
CA ARG A 80 11.37 2.64 13.12
C ARG A 80 11.65 3.77 14.12
N LYS A 81 10.68 4.62 14.37
CA LYS A 81 10.84 5.74 15.29
C LYS A 81 10.09 5.46 16.59
N GLU A 82 10.70 5.83 17.72
CA GLU A 82 10.03 5.88 19.01
C GLU A 82 8.75 6.71 18.90
N ASN A 83 7.66 6.22 19.44
CA ASN A 83 6.31 6.81 19.34
C ASN A 83 5.74 6.96 17.91
N TYR A 84 6.24 6.17 16.94
CA TYR A 84 5.76 6.18 15.58
C TYR A 84 5.55 4.74 15.08
N ASN A 85 4.30 4.27 15.11
CA ASN A 85 3.92 2.92 14.72
C ASN A 85 2.66 2.98 13.83
N GLU A 86 2.87 3.06 12.50
CA GLU A 86 1.76 3.16 11.55
C GLU A 86 0.82 1.96 11.61
N PRO A 87 1.30 0.69 11.63
CA PRO A 87 0.43 -0.47 11.73
C PRO A 87 -0.49 -0.45 12.96
N GLU A 88 0.04 -0.12 14.14
CA GLU A 88 -0.76 -0.06 15.36
C GLU A 88 -1.82 1.04 15.33
N GLU A 89 -1.49 2.22 14.83
CA GLU A 89 -2.45 3.32 14.73
C GLU A 89 -3.59 2.98 13.74
N MET A 90 -3.27 2.32 12.62
CA MET A 90 -4.27 1.86 11.66
C MET A 90 -5.13 0.72 12.23
N LYS A 91 -4.52 -0.23 12.96
CA LYS A 91 -5.25 -1.29 13.68
C LYS A 91 -6.24 -0.70 14.66
N LYS A 92 -5.80 0.22 15.53
CA LYS A 92 -6.69 0.91 16.48
C LYS A 92 -7.85 1.58 15.77
N ALA A 93 -7.61 2.30 14.68
CA ALA A 93 -8.62 2.99 13.92
C ALA A 93 -9.65 2.03 13.27
N LEU A 94 -9.24 0.87 12.80
CA LEU A 94 -10.12 -0.18 12.27
C LEU A 94 -10.94 -0.85 13.37
N MET A 95 -10.31 -1.19 14.50
CA MET A 95 -10.99 -1.80 15.66
C MET A 95 -12.06 -0.86 16.24
N GLN A 96 -11.78 0.44 16.36
CA GLN A 96 -12.77 1.45 16.79
C GLN A 96 -14.00 1.53 15.86
N ARG A 97 -13.86 1.04 14.61
CA ARG A 97 -14.94 1.01 13.61
C ARG A 97 -15.54 -0.38 13.40
N GLY A 98 -15.28 -1.30 14.35
CA GLY A 98 -15.93 -2.61 14.44
C GLY A 98 -15.23 -3.76 13.73
N VAL A 99 -13.98 -3.59 13.29
CA VAL A 99 -13.19 -4.74 12.80
C VAL A 99 -12.59 -5.48 13.99
N SER A 100 -12.89 -6.78 14.11
CA SER A 100 -12.30 -7.60 15.18
C SER A 100 -10.81 -7.84 14.97
N GLU A 101 -10.03 -7.75 16.04
CA GLU A 101 -8.57 -7.91 16.03
C GLU A 101 -8.10 -9.19 15.33
N LYS A 102 -8.81 -10.29 15.48
CA LYS A 102 -8.50 -11.60 14.89
C LYS A 102 -8.41 -11.60 13.35
N TYR A 103 -8.94 -10.57 12.69
CA TYR A 103 -8.88 -10.41 11.25
C TYR A 103 -7.78 -9.45 10.78
N ILE A 104 -7.01 -8.87 11.73
CA ILE A 104 -5.97 -7.87 11.44
C ILE A 104 -4.59 -8.46 11.73
N TYR A 105 -3.72 -8.41 10.75
CA TYR A 105 -2.31 -8.81 10.85
C TYR A 105 -1.42 -7.59 10.64
N LEU A 106 -0.31 -7.53 11.38
CA LEU A 106 0.56 -6.37 11.35
C LEU A 106 1.94 -6.72 10.79
N ASP A 107 2.39 -5.94 9.86
CA ASP A 107 3.74 -5.95 9.31
C ASP A 107 4.46 -4.66 9.70
N TYR A 108 5.36 -4.75 10.65
CA TYR A 108 6.11 -3.63 11.20
C TYR A 108 7.37 -3.27 10.39
N ALA A 109 7.67 -4.01 9.34
CA ALA A 109 8.86 -3.80 8.52
C ALA A 109 8.55 -3.34 7.09
N GLY A 110 7.38 -2.76 6.88
CA GLY A 110 6.95 -2.14 5.61
C GLY A 110 7.52 -0.74 5.40
N PHE A 111 8.84 -0.57 5.46
CA PHE A 111 9.50 0.74 5.39
C PHE A 111 9.42 1.39 4.02
N ARG A 112 9.34 0.58 2.98
CA ARG A 112 9.16 0.97 1.58
C ARG A 112 8.07 0.12 0.97
N THR A 113 7.46 0.59 -0.10
CA THR A 113 6.45 -0.20 -0.83
C THR A 113 6.99 -1.54 -1.32
N LEU A 114 8.29 -1.60 -1.68
CA LEU A 114 8.96 -2.86 -2.02
C LEU A 114 8.93 -3.83 -0.82
N ASP A 115 9.27 -3.35 0.37
CA ASP A 115 9.27 -4.17 1.59
C ASP A 115 7.87 -4.71 1.88
N SER A 116 6.84 -3.84 1.88
CA SER A 116 5.44 -4.22 2.11
C SER A 116 4.97 -5.31 1.15
N VAL A 117 5.26 -5.15 -0.14
CA VAL A 117 4.81 -6.07 -1.19
C VAL A 117 5.53 -7.41 -1.10
N VAL A 118 6.87 -7.40 -1.01
CA VAL A 118 7.66 -8.65 -0.96
C VAL A 118 7.35 -9.41 0.33
N ARG A 119 7.26 -8.71 1.47
CA ARG A 119 6.94 -9.34 2.75
C ARG A 119 5.52 -9.92 2.80
N ALA A 120 4.55 -9.30 2.11
CA ALA A 120 3.21 -9.87 1.98
C ALA A 120 3.26 -11.29 1.40
N LYS A 121 4.19 -11.59 0.49
CA LYS A 121 4.42 -12.93 -0.07
C LYS A 121 5.32 -13.78 0.81
N GLU A 122 6.53 -13.33 1.08
CA GLU A 122 7.58 -14.14 1.69
C GLU A 122 7.32 -14.43 3.17
N VAL A 123 6.75 -13.49 3.91
CA VAL A 123 6.44 -13.61 5.34
C VAL A 123 5.00 -14.06 5.56
N PHE A 124 4.05 -13.44 4.87
CA PHE A 124 2.62 -13.67 5.08
C PHE A 124 1.98 -14.63 4.06
N GLY A 125 2.76 -15.20 3.14
CA GLY A 125 2.33 -16.26 2.22
C GLY A 125 1.31 -15.83 1.15
N GLN A 126 1.17 -14.53 0.85
CA GLN A 126 0.13 -14.03 -0.02
C GLN A 126 0.62 -13.91 -1.49
N SER A 127 0.13 -14.79 -2.36
CA SER A 127 0.37 -14.74 -3.81
C SER A 127 -0.73 -13.98 -4.57
N ARG A 128 -1.87 -13.70 -3.92
CA ARG A 128 -2.99 -12.92 -4.46
C ARG A 128 -3.55 -12.01 -3.37
N LEU A 129 -3.69 -10.70 -3.66
CA LEU A 129 -4.17 -9.74 -2.67
C LEU A 129 -4.78 -8.47 -3.30
N THR A 130 -5.53 -7.72 -2.50
CA THR A 130 -6.01 -6.37 -2.85
C THR A 130 -5.16 -5.34 -2.11
N ILE A 131 -4.45 -4.50 -2.83
CA ILE A 131 -3.68 -3.40 -2.25
C ILE A 131 -4.61 -2.22 -2.01
N ILE A 132 -4.57 -1.64 -0.81
CA ILE A 132 -5.45 -0.55 -0.40
C ILE A 132 -4.62 0.69 -0.09
N SER A 133 -4.73 1.70 -0.95
CA SER A 133 -4.04 2.99 -0.82
C SER A 133 -4.61 4.01 -1.82
N GLN A 134 -4.04 5.20 -1.93
CA GLN A 134 -4.37 6.12 -3.00
C GLN A 134 -3.89 5.60 -4.36
N ARG A 135 -4.57 6.02 -5.42
CA ARG A 135 -4.32 5.55 -6.78
C ARG A 135 -2.85 5.58 -7.19
N PHE A 136 -2.16 6.70 -6.96
CA PHE A 136 -0.75 6.85 -7.33
C PHE A 136 0.15 5.81 -6.66
N HIS A 137 -0.15 5.45 -5.41
CA HIS A 137 0.58 4.48 -4.62
C HIS A 137 0.21 3.04 -5.03
N ASN A 138 -1.08 2.76 -5.27
CA ASN A 138 -1.55 1.48 -5.80
C ASN A 138 -0.91 1.15 -7.14
N GLU A 139 -0.82 2.12 -8.07
CA GLU A 139 -0.15 1.94 -9.37
C GLU A 139 1.28 1.41 -9.19
N ARG A 140 2.07 2.01 -8.28
CA ARG A 140 3.45 1.59 -8.01
C ARG A 140 3.51 0.25 -7.28
N ALA A 141 2.64 0.02 -6.32
CA ALA A 141 2.60 -1.22 -5.55
C ALA A 141 2.18 -2.43 -6.40
N ILE A 142 1.22 -2.26 -7.32
CA ILE A 142 0.82 -3.31 -8.29
C ILE A 142 1.99 -3.66 -9.21
N TYR A 143 2.73 -2.67 -9.71
CA TYR A 143 3.90 -2.94 -10.55
C TYR A 143 4.96 -3.77 -9.80
N LEU A 144 5.23 -3.41 -8.55
CA LEU A 144 6.15 -4.16 -7.68
C LEU A 144 5.63 -5.58 -7.40
N ALA A 145 4.34 -5.72 -7.11
CA ALA A 145 3.69 -7.00 -6.86
C ALA A 145 3.87 -7.97 -8.04
N GLU A 146 3.58 -7.50 -9.24
CA GLU A 146 3.72 -8.30 -10.46
C GLU A 146 5.17 -8.73 -10.71
N LYS A 147 6.14 -7.81 -10.50
CA LYS A 147 7.57 -8.12 -10.62
C LYS A 147 8.07 -9.15 -9.61
N ASN A 148 7.34 -9.32 -8.51
CA ASN A 148 7.64 -10.32 -7.48
C ASN A 148 6.69 -11.55 -7.54
N GLY A 149 5.97 -11.73 -8.65
CA GLY A 149 5.10 -12.89 -8.87
C GLY A 149 3.85 -12.91 -7.97
N ILE A 150 3.32 -11.73 -7.62
CA ILE A 150 2.11 -11.56 -6.84
C ILE A 150 1.00 -11.06 -7.77
N ASN A 151 -0.13 -11.74 -7.78
CA ASN A 151 -1.32 -11.28 -8.49
C ASN A 151 -2.08 -10.27 -7.63
N ALA A 152 -1.84 -8.98 -7.87
CA ALA A 152 -2.42 -7.91 -7.09
C ALA A 152 -3.35 -7.02 -7.90
N ILE A 153 -4.45 -6.64 -7.27
CA ILE A 153 -5.31 -5.54 -7.71
C ILE A 153 -5.21 -4.40 -6.70
N GLY A 154 -5.61 -3.19 -7.08
CA GLY A 154 -5.64 -2.03 -6.20
C GLY A 154 -7.07 -1.53 -5.99
N TYR A 155 -7.44 -1.30 -4.76
CA TYR A 155 -8.63 -0.53 -4.42
C TYR A 155 -8.22 0.88 -4.01
N ASN A 156 -8.75 1.87 -4.75
CA ASN A 156 -8.32 3.25 -4.59
C ASN A 156 -9.08 3.93 -3.45
N ALA A 157 -8.39 4.21 -2.37
CA ALA A 157 -8.87 5.16 -1.37
C ALA A 157 -9.00 6.56 -2.00
N LYS A 158 -9.94 7.35 -1.49
CA LYS A 158 -10.13 8.75 -1.88
C LYS A 158 -8.78 9.50 -1.81
N ASP A 159 -8.55 10.40 -2.76
CA ASP A 159 -7.37 11.26 -2.76
C ASP A 159 -7.68 12.60 -2.06
N VAL A 160 -6.63 13.29 -1.63
CA VAL A 160 -6.74 14.66 -1.14
C VAL A 160 -6.82 15.63 -2.33
N ASN A 161 -7.22 16.87 -2.09
CA ASN A 161 -7.22 17.87 -3.14
C ASN A 161 -5.80 18.11 -3.71
N ALA A 162 -5.74 18.65 -4.93
CA ALA A 162 -4.48 18.84 -5.68
C ALA A 162 -3.43 19.65 -4.90
N TYR A 163 -3.87 20.69 -4.18
CA TYR A 163 -2.98 21.55 -3.39
C TYR A 163 -2.34 20.79 -2.23
N SER A 164 -3.15 20.10 -1.43
CA SER A 164 -2.66 19.29 -0.30
C SER A 164 -1.81 18.09 -0.76
N GLY A 165 -2.07 17.56 -1.96
CA GLY A 165 -1.36 16.42 -2.54
C GLY A 165 -0.08 16.77 -3.31
N LEU A 166 0.18 18.04 -3.63
CA LEU A 166 1.26 18.45 -4.55
C LEU A 166 2.63 17.87 -4.16
N LYS A 167 3.02 18.06 -2.90
CA LYS A 167 4.30 17.53 -2.38
C LYS A 167 4.40 16.01 -2.50
N THR A 168 3.31 15.32 -2.22
CA THR A 168 3.23 13.85 -2.32
C THR A 168 3.34 13.41 -3.77
N ASN A 169 2.67 14.09 -4.69
CA ASN A 169 2.71 13.78 -6.12
C ASN A 169 4.12 13.98 -6.71
N ILE A 170 4.80 15.06 -6.34
CA ILE A 170 6.19 15.28 -6.76
C ILE A 170 7.10 14.17 -6.21
N ARG A 171 7.00 13.85 -4.92
CA ARG A 171 7.75 12.75 -4.30
C ARG A 171 7.50 11.43 -5.02
N GLU A 172 6.27 11.18 -5.44
CA GLU A 172 5.90 9.94 -6.13
C GLU A 172 6.58 9.80 -7.50
N LEU A 173 6.77 10.89 -8.24
CA LEU A 173 7.52 10.85 -9.51
C LEU A 173 8.93 10.28 -9.31
N PHE A 174 9.64 10.76 -8.30
CA PHE A 174 10.99 10.28 -7.97
C PHE A 174 10.96 8.86 -7.36
N ALA A 175 9.95 8.54 -6.55
CA ALA A 175 9.78 7.20 -5.99
C ALA A 175 9.58 6.15 -7.10
N ARG A 176 8.92 6.49 -8.19
CA ARG A 176 8.76 5.62 -9.37
C ARG A 176 10.08 5.34 -10.08
N VAL A 177 10.89 6.36 -10.27
CA VAL A 177 12.24 6.18 -10.85
C VAL A 177 13.11 5.31 -9.93
N LYS A 178 13.14 5.66 -8.64
CA LYS A 178 13.87 4.87 -7.63
C LYS A 178 13.45 3.41 -7.63
N MET A 179 12.15 3.11 -7.75
CA MET A 179 11.65 1.74 -7.82
C MET A 179 12.26 0.96 -9.00
N PHE A 180 12.42 1.57 -10.18
CA PHE A 180 13.07 0.91 -11.32
C PHE A 180 14.55 0.64 -11.06
N ILE A 181 15.24 1.55 -10.38
CA ILE A 181 16.63 1.34 -9.95
C ILE A 181 16.70 0.19 -8.96
N ASP A 182 15.84 0.19 -7.93
CA ASP A 182 15.78 -0.87 -6.92
C ASP A 182 15.53 -2.25 -7.57
N LEU A 183 14.64 -2.33 -8.57
CA LEU A 183 14.40 -3.56 -9.34
C LEU A 183 15.61 -3.99 -10.19
N ALA A 184 16.29 -3.04 -10.84
CA ALA A 184 17.44 -3.33 -11.70
C ALA A 184 18.63 -3.90 -10.91
N ILE A 185 18.81 -3.45 -9.65
CA ILE A 185 19.86 -3.96 -8.75
C ILE A 185 19.38 -5.11 -7.86
N ASN A 186 18.20 -5.66 -8.13
CA ASN A 186 17.57 -6.73 -7.36
C ASN A 186 17.53 -6.44 -5.84
N LYS A 187 17.14 -5.20 -5.48
CA LYS A 187 17.08 -4.76 -4.09
C LYS A 187 16.10 -5.60 -3.29
N GLN A 188 16.57 -6.16 -2.19
CA GLN A 188 15.76 -6.97 -1.29
C GLN A 188 15.15 -6.13 -0.16
N PRO A 189 14.09 -6.62 0.53
CA PRO A 189 13.61 -6.04 1.77
C PRO A 189 14.72 -5.94 2.82
N HIS A 190 14.61 -4.94 3.71
CA HIS A 190 15.57 -4.80 4.81
C HIS A 190 15.53 -5.98 5.77
N PHE A 191 14.33 -6.50 6.03
CA PHE A 191 14.11 -7.61 6.94
C PHE A 191 13.11 -8.59 6.33
N LEU A 192 13.44 -9.86 6.38
CA LEU A 192 12.51 -10.98 6.29
C LEU A 192 12.47 -11.59 7.68
N GLY A 193 11.31 -11.96 8.17
CA GLY A 193 11.12 -12.63 9.46
C GLY A 193 10.58 -14.03 9.26
N ASP A 194 10.16 -14.64 10.36
CA ASP A 194 9.47 -15.92 10.35
C ASP A 194 8.16 -15.83 9.59
N LYS A 195 7.71 -16.95 9.04
CA LYS A 195 6.45 -17.03 8.30
C LYS A 195 5.26 -16.90 9.25
N ILE A 196 4.32 -16.05 8.88
CA ILE A 196 3.06 -15.82 9.59
C ILE A 196 1.93 -16.28 8.68
N ILE A 197 1.10 -17.21 9.13
CA ILE A 197 -0.01 -17.75 8.35
C ILE A 197 -1.29 -16.95 8.69
N ILE A 198 -1.82 -16.28 7.67
CA ILE A 198 -3.08 -15.53 7.80
C ILE A 198 -4.27 -16.50 7.72
N GLY A 199 -5.17 -16.42 8.71
CA GLY A 199 -6.42 -17.21 8.73
C GLY A 199 -6.31 -18.58 9.37
N LYS A 200 -5.28 -18.78 10.18
CA LYS A 200 -5.19 -19.94 11.11
C LYS A 200 -5.69 -19.58 12.48
#